data_3d102bb9d7985dd266ec879f6ca7fc19
#
_entry.id   3d102bb9d7985dd266ec879f6ca7fc19
#
_cell.length_a   1.000
_cell.length_b   1.000
_cell.length_c   1.000
_cell.angle_alpha   90.00
_cell.angle_beta   90.00
_cell.angle_gamma   90.00
#
_symmetry.space_group_name_H-M   'P 1'
#
loop_
_entity.id
_entity.type
_entity.pdbx_description
1 polymer ?
#
loop_
_entity_poly.entity_id
_entity_poly.type
_entity_poly.pdbx_seq_one_letter_code
_entity_poly.pdbx_strand_id
1 'polypeptide(L)'
;GANSVLWLGLSDDMADLKSENKVLRESTRVQGIVSVNGAHSFNSQNWKKMINMSDKIFDFMIKRFLKYPGMDVDKWLVNYKLKKYQEAIDYFDFMDSSDPPMLVANYGDMVPKSLSSFNHHPIHAKYLKQRADSLSIENYVFAPELGIESKDINGILDFILKQLSE
;
A
#
# COMPACT_ATOMS: atom_id res chain seq x y z
N GLY A 1 9.63 -1.59 -3.53
CA GLY A 1 9.75 -0.18 -3.07
C GLY A 1 8.41 0.45 -2.74
N ALA A 2 7.42 0.43 -3.65
CA ALA A 2 6.15 1.17 -3.47
C ALA A 2 5.40 0.82 -2.17
N ASN A 3 5.29 -0.46 -1.85
CA ASN A 3 4.62 -0.88 -0.61
C ASN A 3 5.43 -0.53 0.65
N SER A 4 6.76 -0.50 0.54
CA SER A 4 7.62 -0.12 1.69
C SER A 4 7.50 1.36 2.03
N VAL A 5 7.37 2.23 1.02
CA VAL A 5 7.16 3.67 1.28
C VAL A 5 5.77 3.95 1.83
N LEU A 6 4.74 3.21 1.40
CA LEU A 6 3.42 3.28 2.00
C LEU A 6 3.45 2.82 3.46
N TRP A 7 4.09 1.68 3.74
CA TRP A 7 4.22 1.19 5.10
C TRP A 7 4.94 2.19 6.01
N LEU A 8 6.07 2.74 5.56
CA LEU A 8 6.82 3.72 6.36
C LEU A 8 6.03 5.00 6.57
N GLY A 9 5.42 5.53 5.52
CA GLY A 9 4.75 6.83 5.58
C GLY A 9 3.41 6.81 6.31
N LEU A 10 2.74 5.65 6.35
CA LEU A 10 1.44 5.44 7.01
C LEU A 10 1.59 4.78 8.41
N SER A 11 2.81 4.50 8.85
CA SER A 11 3.07 4.02 10.21
C SER A 11 3.24 5.21 11.16
N ASP A 12 2.90 5.00 12.43
CA ASP A 12 3.21 5.96 13.49
C ASP A 12 4.71 6.25 13.56
N ASP A 13 5.05 7.39 14.16
CA ASP A 13 6.46 7.73 14.43
C ASP A 13 7.12 6.66 15.31
N MET A 14 8.19 6.07 14.79
CA MET A 14 8.93 5.01 15.47
C MET A 14 10.08 5.54 16.33
N ALA A 15 10.15 6.87 16.57
CA ALA A 15 11.17 7.46 17.41
C ALA A 15 11.07 6.98 18.86
N ASP A 16 12.14 6.42 19.39
CA ASP A 16 12.30 6.13 20.83
C ASP A 16 13.13 7.20 21.51
N LEU A 17 12.46 8.25 22.00
CA LEU A 17 13.11 9.38 22.66
C LEU A 17 13.91 9.00 23.91
N LYS A 18 13.70 7.80 24.48
CA LYS A 18 14.41 7.30 25.65
C LYS A 18 15.60 6.40 25.30
N SER A 19 15.78 6.09 24.03
CA SER A 19 16.88 5.23 23.58
C SER A 19 18.26 5.89 23.85
N GLU A 20 19.24 5.12 24.27
CA GLU A 20 20.63 5.55 24.35
C GLU A 20 21.24 5.76 22.94
N ASN A 21 20.73 5.07 21.93
CA ASN A 21 21.12 5.24 20.55
C ASN A 21 20.46 6.52 19.96
N LYS A 22 21.28 7.50 19.59
CA LYS A 22 20.81 8.76 19.00
C LYS A 22 19.98 8.56 17.74
N VAL A 23 20.34 7.59 16.90
CA VAL A 23 19.61 7.31 15.64
C VAL A 23 18.16 6.87 15.92
N LEU A 24 17.92 6.09 16.97
CA LEU A 24 16.58 5.64 17.33
C LEU A 24 15.70 6.76 17.92
N ARG A 25 16.27 7.91 18.25
CA ARG A 25 15.52 9.09 18.71
C ARG A 25 15.03 9.98 17.59
N GLU A 26 15.54 9.77 16.37
CA GLU A 26 15.11 10.56 15.21
C GLU A 26 13.71 10.12 14.75
N SER A 27 12.91 11.10 14.36
CA SER A 27 11.56 10.85 13.83
C SER A 27 11.63 10.08 12.50
N THR A 28 10.73 9.13 12.33
CA THR A 28 10.51 8.42 11.08
C THR A 28 9.39 9.04 10.23
N ARG A 29 8.77 10.13 10.70
CA ARG A 29 7.71 10.82 9.95
C ARG A 29 8.28 11.46 8.68
N VAL A 30 7.55 11.32 7.59
CA VAL A 30 7.89 11.87 6.27
C VAL A 30 6.94 13.00 5.91
N GLN A 31 7.38 13.92 5.06
CA GLN A 31 6.58 15.07 4.60
C GLN A 31 5.56 14.70 3.53
N GLY A 32 5.76 13.59 2.83
CA GLY A 32 4.85 13.10 1.81
C GLY A 32 5.25 11.73 1.30
N ILE A 33 4.30 11.04 0.68
CA ILE A 33 4.46 9.68 0.17
C ILE A 33 4.30 9.68 -1.35
N VAL A 34 5.25 9.07 -2.08
CA VAL A 34 5.11 8.78 -3.50
C VAL A 34 5.14 7.28 -3.71
N SER A 35 4.02 6.70 -4.12
CA SER A 35 3.90 5.27 -4.42
C SER A 35 3.50 5.03 -5.86
N VAL A 36 4.36 4.33 -6.61
CA VAL A 36 4.10 4.00 -8.03
C VAL A 36 3.98 2.49 -8.18
N ASN A 37 2.84 2.04 -8.73
CA ASN A 37 2.52 0.64 -8.94
C ASN A 37 2.58 -0.19 -7.63
N GLY A 38 2.11 0.38 -6.52
CA GLY A 38 1.99 -0.30 -5.23
C GLY A 38 0.66 -1.02 -5.07
N ALA A 39 0.63 -2.07 -4.24
CA ALA A 39 -0.61 -2.62 -3.73
C ALA A 39 -1.15 -1.71 -2.62
N HIS A 40 -2.47 -1.73 -2.34
CA HIS A 40 -3.05 -0.92 -1.27
C HIS A 40 -2.83 -1.52 0.12
N SER A 41 -2.52 -2.81 0.20
CA SER A 41 -2.46 -3.57 1.45
C SER A 41 -1.45 -4.71 1.33
N PHE A 42 -0.80 -5.06 2.43
CA PHE A 42 0.00 -6.29 2.53
C PHE A 42 -0.88 -7.52 2.85
N ASN A 43 -2.11 -7.30 3.30
CA ASN A 43 -3.04 -8.38 3.57
C ASN A 43 -3.74 -8.84 2.28
N SER A 44 -3.30 -9.97 1.75
CA SER A 44 -3.85 -10.54 0.51
C SER A 44 -5.36 -10.85 0.59
N GLN A 45 -5.93 -11.03 1.77
CA GLN A 45 -7.39 -11.19 1.95
C GLN A 45 -8.14 -9.90 1.59
N ASN A 46 -7.52 -8.73 1.78
CA ASN A 46 -8.10 -7.46 1.34
C ASN A 46 -8.17 -7.39 -0.19
N TRP A 47 -7.19 -7.96 -0.89
CA TRP A 47 -7.21 -8.02 -2.36
C TRP A 47 -8.38 -8.82 -2.91
N LYS A 48 -8.70 -9.97 -2.28
CA LYS A 48 -9.85 -10.80 -2.66
C LYS A 48 -11.17 -10.03 -2.64
N LYS A 49 -11.38 -9.26 -1.57
CA LYS A 49 -12.58 -8.42 -1.42
C LYS A 49 -12.66 -7.34 -2.49
N MET A 50 -11.54 -6.70 -2.80
CA MET A 50 -11.45 -5.59 -3.74
C MET A 50 -11.81 -5.93 -5.16
N ILE A 51 -11.34 -7.08 -5.65
CA ILE A 51 -11.48 -7.48 -7.05
C ILE A 51 -12.68 -8.42 -7.20
N ASN A 52 -13.47 -8.60 -6.12
CA ASN A 52 -14.57 -9.55 -6.09
C ASN A 52 -14.15 -10.95 -6.58
N MET A 53 -12.98 -11.39 -6.13
CA MET A 53 -12.37 -12.64 -6.58
C MET A 53 -12.98 -13.82 -5.85
N SER A 54 -13.38 -14.84 -6.59
CA SER A 54 -13.85 -16.09 -5.98
C SER A 54 -12.73 -16.78 -5.20
N ASP A 55 -13.09 -17.52 -4.14
CA ASP A 55 -12.14 -18.32 -3.34
C ASP A 55 -11.26 -19.21 -4.20
N LYS A 56 -11.85 -19.86 -5.19
CA LYS A 56 -11.15 -20.77 -6.12
C LYS A 56 -10.04 -20.07 -6.91
N ILE A 57 -10.31 -18.86 -7.40
CA ILE A 57 -9.30 -18.08 -8.15
C ILE A 57 -8.23 -17.56 -7.19
N PHE A 58 -8.62 -17.05 -6.03
CA PHE A 58 -7.70 -16.58 -5.01
C PHE A 58 -6.75 -17.68 -4.56
N ASP A 59 -7.27 -18.85 -4.17
CA ASP A 59 -6.46 -20.01 -3.76
C ASP A 59 -5.51 -20.48 -4.86
N PHE A 60 -6.00 -20.53 -6.12
CA PHE A 60 -5.14 -20.84 -7.26
C PHE A 60 -3.99 -19.86 -7.40
N MET A 61 -4.27 -18.55 -7.27
CA MET A 61 -3.25 -17.52 -7.36
C MET A 61 -2.25 -17.63 -6.21
N ILE A 62 -2.73 -17.73 -4.97
CA ILE A 62 -1.87 -17.88 -3.80
C ILE A 62 -0.98 -19.12 -3.93
N LYS A 63 -1.54 -20.28 -4.28
CA LYS A 63 -0.78 -21.53 -4.48
C LYS A 63 0.24 -21.45 -5.61
N ARG A 64 -0.08 -20.72 -6.67
CA ARG A 64 0.84 -20.57 -7.81
C ARG A 64 1.97 -19.57 -7.55
N PHE A 65 1.69 -18.51 -6.81
CA PHE A 65 2.58 -17.35 -6.69
C PHE A 65 3.35 -17.30 -5.39
N LEU A 66 2.80 -17.87 -4.30
CA LEU A 66 3.52 -18.02 -3.04
C LEU A 66 4.29 -19.34 -2.96
N LYS A 67 4.74 -19.88 -4.08
CA LYS A 67 5.65 -21.03 -4.10
C LYS A 67 7.03 -20.62 -3.57
N TYR A 68 7.13 -20.45 -2.27
CA TYR A 68 8.43 -20.52 -1.62
C TYR A 68 8.78 -22.00 -1.39
N PRO A 69 9.99 -22.44 -1.74
CA PRO A 69 10.42 -23.81 -1.44
C PRO A 69 10.22 -24.11 0.05
N GLY A 70 9.49 -25.18 0.35
CA GLY A 70 9.24 -25.60 1.72
C GLY A 70 8.03 -24.94 2.42
N MET A 71 7.27 -24.06 1.77
CA MET A 71 6.06 -23.48 2.35
C MET A 71 4.82 -24.27 1.94
N ASP A 72 4.11 -24.80 2.92
CA ASP A 72 2.76 -25.35 2.78
C ASP A 72 1.77 -24.17 2.81
N VAL A 73 1.23 -23.83 1.65
CA VAL A 73 0.33 -22.68 1.49
C VAL A 73 -0.96 -22.85 2.29
N ASP A 74 -1.46 -24.06 2.40
CA ASP A 74 -2.69 -24.33 3.17
C ASP A 74 -2.43 -24.10 4.66
N LYS A 75 -1.27 -24.51 5.18
CA LYS A 75 -0.83 -24.18 6.56
C LYS A 75 -0.54 -22.69 6.72
N TRP A 76 -0.03 -22.04 5.71
CA TRP A 76 0.25 -20.60 5.75
C TRP A 76 -1.05 -19.78 5.84
N LEU A 77 -2.08 -20.10 5.04
CA LEU A 77 -3.36 -19.39 5.05
C LEU A 77 -4.11 -19.50 6.39
N VAL A 78 -3.93 -20.62 7.12
CA VAL A 78 -4.57 -20.86 8.42
C VAL A 78 -3.65 -20.56 9.60
N ASN A 79 -2.40 -20.20 9.37
CA ASN A 79 -1.45 -19.97 10.43
C ASN A 79 -1.72 -18.64 11.14
N TYR A 80 -2.18 -18.73 12.38
CA TYR A 80 -2.52 -17.58 13.22
C TYR A 80 -1.37 -16.57 13.39
N LYS A 81 -0.12 -17.02 13.47
CA LYS A 81 1.06 -16.14 13.57
C LYS A 81 1.25 -15.33 12.30
N LEU A 82 1.03 -15.93 11.14
CA LEU A 82 1.11 -15.24 9.85
C LEU A 82 -0.04 -14.26 9.66
N LYS A 83 -1.24 -14.61 10.11
CA LYS A 83 -2.37 -13.68 10.13
C LYS A 83 -2.07 -12.45 10.98
N LYS A 84 -1.60 -12.66 12.22
CA LYS A 84 -1.16 -11.55 13.09
C LYS A 84 -0.03 -10.71 12.47
N TYR A 85 0.92 -11.36 11.82
CA TYR A 85 1.99 -10.66 11.14
C TYR A 85 1.45 -9.81 9.99
N GLN A 86 0.56 -10.36 9.15
CA GLN A 86 -0.07 -9.60 8.08
C GLN A 86 -0.86 -8.40 8.60
N GLU A 87 -1.64 -8.59 9.67
CA GLU A 87 -2.37 -7.50 10.34
C GLU A 87 -1.41 -6.43 10.89
N ALA A 88 -0.28 -6.84 11.47
CA ALA A 88 0.71 -5.92 12.04
C ALA A 88 1.51 -5.11 11.00
N ILE A 89 1.52 -5.53 9.74
CA ILE A 89 2.23 -4.81 8.66
C ILE A 89 1.28 -4.19 7.63
N ASP A 90 -0.03 -4.34 7.81
CA ASP A 90 -1.00 -3.84 6.85
C ASP A 90 -1.27 -2.36 7.02
N TYR A 91 -0.48 -1.57 6.31
CA TYR A 91 -0.56 -0.11 6.35
C TYR A 91 -1.93 0.46 5.94
N PHE A 92 -2.77 -0.29 5.23
CA PHE A 92 -4.11 0.17 4.91
C PHE A 92 -4.99 0.34 6.16
N ASP A 93 -4.79 -0.53 7.14
CA ASP A 93 -5.51 -0.48 8.42
C ASP A 93 -4.90 0.57 9.38
N PHE A 94 -3.65 0.97 9.18
CA PHE A 94 -2.98 2.01 9.98
C PHE A 94 -3.38 3.43 9.60
N MET A 95 -3.86 3.64 8.37
CA MET A 95 -4.19 4.97 7.86
C MET A 95 -5.10 5.74 8.80
N ASP A 96 -4.67 6.93 9.17
CA ASP A 96 -5.44 7.89 9.97
C ASP A 96 -5.30 9.34 9.45
N SER A 97 -6.03 10.27 10.04
CA SER A 97 -6.06 11.67 9.59
C SER A 97 -4.78 12.45 9.84
N SER A 98 -3.81 11.89 10.56
CA SER A 98 -2.50 12.50 10.82
C SER A 98 -1.43 12.11 9.79
N ASP A 99 -1.80 11.23 8.85
CA ASP A 99 -0.90 10.76 7.82
C ASP A 99 -0.50 11.87 6.83
N PRO A 100 0.72 11.82 6.30
CA PRO A 100 1.20 12.82 5.37
C PRO A 100 0.47 12.77 4.02
N PRO A 101 0.49 13.85 3.25
CA PRO A 101 0.01 13.89 1.87
C PRO A 101 0.60 12.76 1.03
N MET A 102 -0.18 12.23 0.10
CA MET A 102 0.28 11.14 -0.76
C MET A 102 0.01 11.35 -2.24
N LEU A 103 0.97 10.93 -3.07
CA LEU A 103 0.76 10.70 -4.50
C LEU A 103 0.82 9.20 -4.79
N VAL A 104 -0.25 8.65 -5.34
CA VAL A 104 -0.34 7.24 -5.71
C VAL A 104 -0.63 7.10 -7.20
N ALA A 105 0.20 6.34 -7.90
CA ALA A 105 0.05 6.13 -9.33
C ALA A 105 0.11 4.64 -9.67
N ASN A 106 -0.93 4.08 -10.28
CA ASN A 106 -0.96 2.70 -10.74
C ASN A 106 -1.35 2.65 -12.23
N TYR A 107 -0.42 2.16 -13.04
CA TYR A 107 -0.51 2.08 -14.51
C TYR A 107 -0.62 0.64 -15.03
N GLY A 108 -1.02 -0.31 -14.17
CA GLY A 108 -1.17 -1.70 -14.54
C GLY A 108 -2.41 -1.98 -15.39
N ASP A 109 -2.42 -3.13 -16.04
CA ASP A 109 -3.56 -3.60 -16.85
C ASP A 109 -4.78 -3.92 -15.98
N MET A 110 -5.99 -3.62 -16.49
CA MET A 110 -7.26 -4.02 -15.87
C MET A 110 -7.48 -5.54 -15.84
N VAL A 111 -6.80 -6.27 -16.70
CA VAL A 111 -6.82 -7.74 -16.71
C VAL A 111 -5.45 -8.28 -16.34
N PRO A 112 -5.20 -8.64 -15.08
CA PRO A 112 -3.89 -9.08 -14.65
C PRO A 112 -3.55 -10.46 -15.22
N LYS A 113 -2.37 -10.56 -15.86
CA LYS A 113 -1.86 -11.81 -16.47
C LYS A 113 -0.83 -12.52 -15.59
N SER A 114 -0.39 -11.88 -14.52
CA SER A 114 0.64 -12.39 -13.60
C SER A 114 0.42 -11.83 -12.19
N LEU A 115 1.11 -12.36 -11.18
CA LEU A 115 1.10 -11.76 -9.84
C LEU A 115 1.63 -10.32 -9.87
N SER A 116 2.67 -10.06 -10.65
CA SER A 116 3.21 -8.71 -10.79
C SER A 116 2.16 -7.74 -11.33
N SER A 117 1.48 -8.09 -12.43
CA SER A 117 0.41 -7.24 -12.97
C SER A 117 -0.78 -7.12 -12.02
N PHE A 118 -1.00 -8.12 -11.18
CA PHE A 118 -2.01 -8.05 -10.13
C PHE A 118 -1.64 -7.05 -9.03
N ASN A 119 -0.39 -7.08 -8.56
CA ASN A 119 0.11 -6.13 -7.57
C ASN A 119 0.09 -4.68 -8.07
N HIS A 120 0.14 -4.48 -9.37
CA HIS A 120 0.14 -3.17 -10.01
C HIS A 120 -1.24 -2.75 -10.56
N HIS A 121 -2.29 -3.52 -10.27
CA HIS A 121 -3.64 -3.26 -10.77
C HIS A 121 -4.13 -1.87 -10.32
N PRO A 122 -4.75 -1.08 -11.21
CA PRO A 122 -5.19 0.29 -10.91
C PRO A 122 -6.16 0.38 -9.73
N ILE A 123 -6.88 -0.72 -9.44
CA ILE A 123 -7.82 -0.79 -8.31
C ILE A 123 -7.16 -0.48 -6.96
N HIS A 124 -5.88 -0.79 -6.80
CA HIS A 124 -5.15 -0.50 -5.55
C HIS A 124 -5.08 1.01 -5.28
N ALA A 125 -4.78 1.80 -6.32
CA ALA A 125 -4.78 3.26 -6.20
C ALA A 125 -6.18 3.81 -5.86
N LYS A 126 -7.24 3.25 -6.47
CA LYS A 126 -8.63 3.62 -6.14
C LYS A 126 -8.97 3.39 -4.67
N TYR A 127 -8.56 2.25 -4.09
CA TYR A 127 -8.84 1.95 -2.69
C TYR A 127 -8.06 2.85 -1.73
N LEU A 128 -6.78 3.11 -2.02
CA LEU A 128 -5.99 4.08 -1.25
C LEU A 128 -6.64 5.47 -1.29
N LYS A 129 -7.08 5.91 -2.49
CA LYS A 129 -7.81 7.17 -2.63
C LYS A 129 -9.05 7.21 -1.75
N GLN A 130 -9.92 6.21 -1.86
CA GLN A 130 -11.16 6.15 -1.08
C GLN A 130 -10.91 6.20 0.42
N ARG A 131 -9.88 5.50 0.90
CA ARG A 131 -9.49 5.51 2.31
C ARG A 131 -8.95 6.88 2.71
N ALA A 132 -8.04 7.46 1.93
CA ALA A 132 -7.49 8.79 2.17
C ALA A 132 -8.59 9.86 2.19
N ASP A 133 -9.51 9.85 1.23
CA ASP A 133 -10.67 10.76 1.18
C ASP A 133 -11.52 10.63 2.46
N SER A 134 -11.79 9.41 2.93
CA SER A 134 -12.58 9.17 4.14
C SER A 134 -11.93 9.68 5.42
N LEU A 135 -10.61 9.82 5.41
CA LEU A 135 -9.79 10.30 6.52
C LEU A 135 -9.36 11.77 6.37
N SER A 136 -9.77 12.42 5.28
CA SER A 136 -9.36 13.78 4.92
C SER A 136 -7.84 13.94 4.74
N ILE A 137 -7.16 12.88 4.33
CA ILE A 137 -5.74 12.92 3.96
C ILE A 137 -5.63 13.53 2.56
N GLU A 138 -4.76 14.52 2.40
CA GLU A 138 -4.48 15.09 1.08
C GLU A 138 -3.89 14.02 0.15
N ASN A 139 -4.53 13.82 -1.00
CA ASN A 139 -4.10 12.75 -1.89
C ASN A 139 -4.25 13.12 -3.38
N TYR A 140 -3.27 12.67 -4.16
CA TYR A 140 -3.21 12.81 -5.61
C TYR A 140 -3.08 11.44 -6.23
N VAL A 141 -4.05 11.05 -7.05
CA VAL A 141 -4.14 9.69 -7.56
C VAL A 141 -4.20 9.66 -9.09
N PHE A 142 -3.36 8.81 -9.67
CA PHE A 142 -3.28 8.56 -11.10
C PHE A 142 -3.53 7.06 -11.36
N ALA A 143 -4.70 6.75 -11.90
CA ALA A 143 -5.09 5.42 -12.34
C ALA A 143 -5.92 5.56 -13.63
N PRO A 144 -5.27 5.89 -14.77
CA PRO A 144 -5.94 6.28 -16.01
C PRO A 144 -6.87 5.21 -16.54
N GLU A 145 -6.55 3.93 -16.37
CA GLU A 145 -7.41 2.81 -16.75
C GLU A 145 -8.77 2.78 -16.01
N LEU A 146 -8.87 3.50 -14.89
CA LEU A 146 -10.11 3.72 -14.12
C LEU A 146 -10.68 5.12 -14.31
N GLY A 147 -10.09 5.94 -15.17
CA GLY A 147 -10.47 7.34 -15.36
C GLY A 147 -10.19 8.23 -14.14
N ILE A 148 -9.25 7.84 -13.27
CA ILE A 148 -8.87 8.59 -12.08
C ILE A 148 -7.57 9.34 -12.37
N GLU A 149 -7.66 10.67 -12.41
CA GLU A 149 -6.52 11.56 -12.60
C GLU A 149 -6.71 12.83 -11.76
N SER A 150 -5.74 13.12 -10.90
CA SER A 150 -5.69 14.37 -10.16
C SER A 150 -5.31 15.52 -11.09
N LYS A 151 -6.05 16.62 -11.01
CA LYS A 151 -5.88 17.78 -11.90
C LYS A 151 -5.04 18.89 -11.29
N ASP A 152 -4.89 18.85 -9.96
CA ASP A 152 -4.26 19.94 -9.20
C ASP A 152 -2.74 19.78 -9.10
N ILE A 153 -2.19 18.72 -9.70
CA ILE A 153 -0.76 18.43 -9.70
C ILE A 153 -0.38 17.73 -11.00
N ASN A 154 0.77 18.12 -11.62
CA ASN A 154 1.22 17.56 -12.89
C ASN A 154 2.14 16.35 -12.73
N GLY A 155 2.01 15.62 -11.64
CA GLY A 155 2.74 14.39 -11.39
C GLY A 155 3.73 14.46 -10.22
N ILE A 156 4.68 13.53 -10.22
CA ILE A 156 5.55 13.27 -9.07
C ILE A 156 6.43 14.47 -8.71
N LEU A 157 7.03 15.12 -9.70
CA LEU A 157 7.94 16.24 -9.44
C LEU A 157 7.21 17.42 -8.81
N ASP A 158 6.05 17.78 -9.35
CA ASP A 158 5.22 18.85 -8.78
C ASP A 158 4.81 18.55 -7.35
N PHE A 159 4.43 17.29 -7.07
CA PHE A 159 4.10 16.86 -5.72
C PHE A 159 5.29 17.03 -4.76
N ILE A 160 6.47 16.55 -5.16
CA ILE A 160 7.68 16.66 -4.33
C ILE A 160 8.00 18.15 -4.06
N LEU A 161 7.99 19.00 -5.09
CA LEU A 161 8.26 20.42 -4.94
C LEU A 161 7.25 21.12 -4.04
N LYS A 162 5.97 20.75 -4.14
CA LYS A 162 4.93 21.26 -3.24
C LYS A 162 5.25 20.90 -1.78
N GLN A 163 5.52 19.63 -1.50
CA GLN A 163 5.77 19.16 -0.13
C GLN A 163 7.07 19.73 0.50
N LEU A 164 8.04 20.12 -0.32
CA LEU A 164 9.29 20.75 0.15
C LEU A 164 9.14 22.27 0.34
N SER A 165 8.06 22.88 -0.13
CA SER A 165 7.82 24.31 -0.03
C SER A 165 6.89 24.72 1.12
N GLU A 166 6.23 23.75 1.73
CA GLU A 166 5.38 23.90 2.92
C GLU A 166 6.18 23.64 4.20
#